data_03644c35b46cfdb1067076e9d6fe4a6d
#
_entry.id   03644c35b46cfdb1067076e9d6fe4a6d
#
_cell.length_a   1.000
_cell.length_b   1.000
_cell.length_c   1.000
_cell.angle_alpha   90.00
_cell.angle_beta   90.00
_cell.angle_gamma   90.00
#
_symmetry.space_group_name_H-M   'P 1'
#
loop_
_entity.id
_entity.type
_entity.pdbx_description
1 polymer ?
#
loop_
_entity_poly.entity_id
_entity_poly.type
_entity_poly.pdbx_seq_one_letter_code
_entity_poly.pdbx_strand_id
1 'polypeptide(L)'
;MHDLILKGGRVIDPSQNHDGILDVAFTDGKVSGFGKDLKGAKETRDVSGYIVTPGLIDMHTHVYWGGTSLGIDADEFCRLSGVTTSVDTGSAGPGNWPGFRNHVIQNSQARILAYLHVSHAGIYGFDKRVMVGESHDLRMMNPIGCAEVADANRDLIVGIKVRVGLNASGEQGTAPLNIALQVAEEVGMPLMCHIDHPPPSYEEVLDMLRPGDILTHAFRPFPNSPATAQGTVKPAVLAARKRGVLFDIGHGKGSFAFRTARAMLANGFLPDTISSDVHQLCINGPAFDQVTTMSKFLCLGVSLYEVVKASTVNAGMMLKRPEYGSLKVGALGDATILTVREGKFDYVDVVGEHLIGDRKIVSEGVVLKGRWWHPKRSTRFPRVNA
;
A
#
# COMPACT_ATOMS: atom_id res chain seq x y z
N MET A 1 -16.11 29.72 6.12
CA MET A 1 -16.96 28.98 5.15
C MET A 1 -16.15 27.84 4.63
N HIS A 2 -16.65 26.59 4.72
CA HIS A 2 -15.95 25.40 4.25
C HIS A 2 -15.93 25.34 2.71
N ASP A 3 -14.93 24.66 2.14
CA ASP A 3 -14.91 24.41 0.70
C ASP A 3 -15.88 23.27 0.35
N LEU A 4 -15.87 22.18 1.13
CA LEU A 4 -16.72 21.01 0.95
C LEU A 4 -17.21 20.49 2.31
N ILE A 5 -18.48 20.05 2.37
CA ILE A 5 -19.01 19.25 3.47
C ILE A 5 -19.52 17.90 2.89
N LEU A 6 -19.09 16.78 3.46
CA LEU A 6 -19.71 15.47 3.34
C LEU A 6 -20.73 15.31 4.46
N LYS A 7 -21.99 15.04 4.12
CA LYS A 7 -23.09 15.10 5.08
C LYS A 7 -23.78 13.76 5.28
N GLY A 8 -23.99 13.39 6.55
CA GLY A 8 -24.84 12.27 6.93
C GLY A 8 -24.26 10.87 6.69
N GLY A 9 -22.98 10.73 6.40
CA GLY A 9 -22.32 9.43 6.20
C GLY A 9 -21.98 8.72 7.51
N ARG A 10 -21.88 7.39 7.47
CA ARG A 10 -21.24 6.62 8.55
C ARG A 10 -19.73 6.85 8.48
N VAL A 11 -19.21 7.66 9.38
CA VAL A 11 -17.78 7.93 9.45
C VAL A 11 -17.08 6.83 10.25
N ILE A 12 -16.11 6.15 9.64
CA ILE A 12 -15.21 5.20 10.30
C ILE A 12 -13.81 5.84 10.28
N ASP A 13 -13.40 6.39 11.42
CA ASP A 13 -12.06 6.96 11.62
C ASP A 13 -11.37 6.30 12.83
N PRO A 14 -10.57 5.26 12.60
CA PRO A 14 -9.86 4.57 13.68
C PRO A 14 -8.84 5.43 14.42
N SER A 15 -8.36 6.51 13.82
CA SER A 15 -7.44 7.45 14.49
C SER A 15 -8.10 8.21 15.65
N GLN A 16 -9.42 8.32 15.63
CA GLN A 16 -10.24 8.97 16.64
C GLN A 16 -11.14 7.99 17.41
N ASN A 17 -10.96 6.67 17.20
CA ASN A 17 -11.82 5.61 17.72
C ASN A 17 -13.33 5.86 17.39
N HIS A 18 -13.61 6.39 16.19
CA HIS A 18 -14.94 6.76 15.78
C HIS A 18 -15.53 5.79 14.76
N ASP A 19 -16.79 5.40 14.99
CA ASP A 19 -17.66 4.70 14.05
C ASP A 19 -19.10 5.15 14.29
N GLY A 20 -19.63 6.02 13.45
CA GLY A 20 -20.97 6.58 13.62
C GLY A 20 -21.32 7.64 12.56
N ILE A 21 -22.58 8.12 12.58
CA ILE A 21 -23.08 9.13 11.64
C ILE A 21 -22.60 10.51 12.04
N LEU A 22 -21.79 11.13 11.18
CA LEU A 22 -21.29 12.50 11.31
C LEU A 22 -21.14 13.18 9.94
N ASP A 23 -20.95 14.50 9.98
CA ASP A 23 -20.51 15.29 8.85
C ASP A 23 -19.00 15.55 8.93
N VAL A 24 -18.35 15.63 7.78
CA VAL A 24 -16.93 15.99 7.66
C VAL A 24 -16.79 17.18 6.73
N ALA A 25 -16.09 18.23 7.18
CA ALA A 25 -15.87 19.44 6.39
C ALA A 25 -14.39 19.63 6.05
N PHE A 26 -14.16 20.28 4.91
CA PHE A 26 -12.82 20.54 4.38
C PHE A 26 -12.67 22.01 3.99
N THR A 27 -11.49 22.57 4.24
CA THR A 27 -11.10 23.94 3.85
C THR A 27 -9.59 23.96 3.59
N ASP A 28 -9.18 24.58 2.50
CA ASP A 28 -7.76 24.77 2.15
C ASP A 28 -6.93 23.48 2.22
N GLY A 29 -7.51 22.39 1.71
CA GLY A 29 -6.83 21.09 1.65
C GLY A 29 -6.70 20.35 2.97
N LYS A 30 -7.37 20.79 4.03
CA LYS A 30 -7.37 20.18 5.36
C LYS A 30 -8.78 19.86 5.83
N VAL A 31 -8.89 18.92 6.77
CA VAL A 31 -10.12 18.70 7.54
C VAL A 31 -10.36 19.93 8.41
N SER A 32 -11.50 20.57 8.25
CA SER A 32 -11.87 21.81 8.96
C SER A 32 -13.09 21.67 9.88
N GLY A 33 -13.76 20.52 9.84
CA GLY A 33 -14.89 20.21 10.72
C GLY A 33 -15.13 18.71 10.80
N PHE A 34 -15.51 18.25 12.00
CA PHE A 34 -15.84 16.86 12.29
C PHE A 34 -16.93 16.86 13.36
N GLY A 35 -18.19 16.62 13.01
CA GLY A 35 -19.31 16.73 13.94
C GLY A 35 -20.67 16.62 13.26
N LYS A 36 -21.75 16.89 14.00
CA LYS A 36 -23.11 16.88 13.48
C LYS A 36 -23.52 18.28 12.98
N ASP A 37 -24.42 18.29 12.00
CA ASP A 37 -25.09 19.50 11.50
C ASP A 37 -24.15 20.64 11.04
N LEU A 38 -22.99 20.26 10.44
CA LEU A 38 -22.07 21.23 9.87
C LEU A 38 -22.76 22.04 8.76
N LYS A 39 -22.46 23.35 8.70
CA LYS A 39 -23.10 24.32 7.78
C LYS A 39 -22.06 25.27 7.19
N GLY A 40 -22.44 25.94 6.11
CA GLY A 40 -21.64 27.01 5.54
C GLY A 40 -20.49 26.51 4.64
N ALA A 41 -20.80 25.70 3.65
CA ALA A 41 -19.86 25.26 2.63
C ALA A 41 -20.19 25.84 1.24
N LYS A 42 -19.18 25.91 0.37
CA LYS A 42 -19.34 26.20 -1.07
C LYS A 42 -20.00 25.02 -1.78
N GLU A 43 -19.64 23.80 -1.38
CA GLU A 43 -20.21 22.55 -1.88
C GLU A 43 -20.63 21.66 -0.71
N THR A 44 -21.81 21.05 -0.82
CA THR A 44 -22.28 20.05 0.14
C THR A 44 -22.67 18.80 -0.64
N ARG A 45 -22.19 17.64 -0.19
CA ARG A 45 -22.55 16.34 -0.74
C ARG A 45 -23.24 15.50 0.30
N ASP A 46 -24.44 15.06 -0.02
CA ASP A 46 -25.14 14.05 0.78
C ASP A 46 -24.47 12.70 0.53
N VAL A 47 -23.92 12.13 1.59
CA VAL A 47 -23.28 10.80 1.61
C VAL A 47 -24.01 9.88 2.61
N SER A 48 -25.30 10.14 2.85
CA SER A 48 -26.16 9.28 3.65
C SER A 48 -26.24 7.88 3.04
N GLY A 49 -26.08 6.86 3.87
CA GLY A 49 -26.02 5.46 3.42
C GLY A 49 -24.65 5.00 2.93
N TYR A 50 -23.69 5.90 2.80
CA TYR A 50 -22.30 5.60 2.49
C TYR A 50 -21.43 5.59 3.74
N ILE A 51 -20.26 4.96 3.61
CA ILE A 51 -19.20 4.96 4.61
C ILE A 51 -18.17 6.02 4.20
N VAL A 52 -17.81 6.90 5.12
CA VAL A 52 -16.74 7.88 4.94
C VAL A 52 -15.56 7.45 5.81
N THR A 53 -14.40 7.28 5.20
CA THR A 53 -13.15 6.97 5.90
C THR A 53 -12.13 8.08 5.67
N PRO A 54 -11.06 8.18 6.47
CA PRO A 54 -9.86 8.87 6.04
C PRO A 54 -9.46 8.39 4.64
N GLY A 55 -8.78 9.22 3.87
CA GLY A 55 -8.28 8.79 2.57
C GLY A 55 -7.47 7.51 2.67
N LEU A 56 -7.80 6.50 1.86
CA LEU A 56 -7.08 5.23 1.85
C LEU A 56 -5.63 5.45 1.41
N ILE A 57 -4.73 4.75 2.08
CA ILE A 57 -3.30 4.72 1.78
C ILE A 57 -2.95 3.31 1.30
N ASP A 58 -2.52 3.19 0.07
CA ASP A 58 -1.95 1.95 -0.43
C ASP A 58 -0.43 1.96 -0.22
N MET A 59 0.01 1.18 0.77
CA MET A 59 1.41 1.14 1.21
C MET A 59 2.35 0.43 0.24
N HIS A 60 1.80 -0.21 -0.79
CA HIS A 60 2.58 -0.98 -1.76
C HIS A 60 1.97 -0.87 -3.15
N THR A 61 2.61 -0.10 -4.00
CA THR A 61 2.23 0.10 -5.40
C THR A 61 3.46 0.25 -6.28
N HIS A 62 3.25 0.18 -7.61
CA HIS A 62 4.27 0.48 -8.60
C HIS A 62 3.70 1.48 -9.61
N VAL A 63 3.98 2.77 -9.37
CA VAL A 63 3.37 3.88 -10.11
C VAL A 63 4.36 4.73 -10.92
N TYR A 64 5.58 4.24 -11.14
CA TYR A 64 6.52 4.87 -12.06
C TYR A 64 6.12 4.58 -13.52
N TRP A 65 4.92 5.08 -13.88
CA TRP A 65 4.38 4.90 -15.21
C TRP A 65 5.26 5.54 -16.29
N GLY A 66 5.53 4.78 -17.36
CA GLY A 66 6.40 5.21 -18.45
C GLY A 66 7.89 5.12 -18.14
N GLY A 67 8.30 4.96 -16.89
CA GLY A 67 9.70 4.80 -16.49
C GLY A 67 10.11 3.34 -16.26
N THR A 68 9.15 2.48 -15.97
CA THR A 68 9.36 1.02 -15.80
C THR A 68 8.21 0.24 -16.43
N SER A 69 8.46 -1.03 -16.75
CA SER A 69 7.43 -1.93 -17.29
C SER A 69 6.34 -2.31 -16.27
N LEU A 70 6.62 -2.16 -14.97
CA LEU A 70 5.66 -2.36 -13.89
C LEU A 70 4.66 -1.21 -13.75
N GLY A 71 5.08 0.02 -14.09
CA GLY A 71 4.40 1.24 -13.73
C GLY A 71 2.99 1.36 -14.27
N ILE A 72 2.03 1.69 -13.41
CA ILE A 72 0.66 2.07 -13.76
C ILE A 72 0.44 3.56 -13.53
N ASP A 73 -0.62 4.12 -14.13
CA ASP A 73 -1.02 5.51 -13.89
C ASP A 73 -1.62 5.66 -12.49
N ALA A 74 -0.94 6.45 -11.64
CA ALA A 74 -1.35 6.66 -10.25
C ALA A 74 -2.70 7.36 -10.14
N ASP A 75 -2.97 8.36 -10.99
CA ASP A 75 -4.20 9.15 -10.90
C ASP A 75 -5.43 8.31 -11.24
N GLU A 76 -5.35 7.48 -12.27
CA GLU A 76 -6.44 6.59 -12.66
C GLU A 76 -6.66 5.51 -11.58
N PHE A 77 -5.58 4.83 -11.19
CA PHE A 77 -5.65 3.79 -10.16
C PHE A 77 -6.22 4.33 -8.84
N CYS A 78 -5.63 5.40 -8.30
CA CYS A 78 -6.03 5.96 -7.00
C CYS A 78 -7.50 6.39 -7.00
N ARG A 79 -7.95 7.08 -8.05
CA ARG A 79 -9.33 7.56 -8.15
C ARG A 79 -10.34 6.41 -8.22
N LEU A 80 -10.03 5.32 -8.92
CA LEU A 80 -10.92 4.17 -9.05
C LEU A 80 -10.93 3.29 -7.81
N SER A 81 -9.80 3.14 -7.15
CA SER A 81 -9.65 2.27 -5.97
C SER A 81 -9.89 2.98 -4.63
N GLY A 82 -10.24 4.27 -4.64
CA GLY A 82 -10.47 5.03 -3.40
C GLY A 82 -9.20 5.46 -2.68
N VAL A 83 -8.04 5.28 -3.28
CA VAL A 83 -6.74 5.63 -2.69
C VAL A 83 -6.48 7.13 -2.86
N THR A 84 -6.02 7.80 -1.82
CA THR A 84 -5.56 9.20 -1.87
C THR A 84 -4.06 9.33 -1.84
N THR A 85 -3.40 8.36 -1.22
CA THR A 85 -1.94 8.29 -1.13
C THR A 85 -1.46 6.93 -1.58
N SER A 86 -0.65 6.90 -2.62
CA SER A 86 -0.01 5.72 -3.20
C SER A 86 1.47 5.72 -2.82
N VAL A 87 1.96 4.62 -2.27
CA VAL A 87 3.37 4.48 -1.91
C VAL A 87 4.05 3.57 -2.92
N ASP A 88 4.90 4.14 -3.77
CA ASP A 88 5.71 3.36 -4.70
C ASP A 88 6.82 2.63 -3.95
N THR A 89 6.95 1.33 -4.19
CA THR A 89 7.87 0.52 -3.41
C THR A 89 9.05 0.01 -4.25
N GLY A 90 9.84 0.98 -4.72
CA GLY A 90 11.11 0.69 -5.36
C GLY A 90 11.05 0.52 -6.86
N SER A 91 10.03 1.05 -7.53
CA SER A 91 10.07 1.15 -9.00
C SER A 91 11.26 2.01 -9.44
N ALA A 92 11.66 3.02 -8.65
CA ALA A 92 12.84 3.82 -8.88
C ALA A 92 13.99 3.46 -7.93
N GLY A 93 15.21 3.51 -8.46
CA GLY A 93 16.44 3.58 -7.71
C GLY A 93 17.12 4.94 -7.90
N PRO A 94 18.33 5.16 -7.32
CA PRO A 94 19.00 6.48 -7.38
C PRO A 94 19.25 6.97 -8.81
N GLY A 95 19.50 6.08 -9.75
CA GLY A 95 19.84 6.46 -11.12
C GLY A 95 18.67 7.00 -11.95
N ASN A 96 17.43 6.62 -11.64
CA ASN A 96 16.25 7.07 -12.38
C ASN A 96 15.24 7.83 -11.50
N TRP A 97 15.59 8.12 -10.24
CA TRP A 97 14.77 8.94 -9.33
C TRP A 97 14.39 10.31 -9.90
N PRO A 98 15.32 11.09 -10.54
CA PRO A 98 14.94 12.38 -11.10
C PRO A 98 13.81 12.28 -12.13
N GLY A 99 13.79 11.22 -12.94
CA GLY A 99 12.72 10.94 -13.90
C GLY A 99 11.40 10.66 -13.19
N PHE A 100 11.40 9.82 -12.17
CA PHE A 100 10.19 9.52 -11.39
C PHE A 100 9.65 10.77 -10.69
N ARG A 101 10.50 11.52 -9.98
CA ARG A 101 10.10 12.75 -9.30
C ARG A 101 9.52 13.78 -10.25
N ASN A 102 10.26 14.14 -11.32
CA ASN A 102 9.95 15.31 -12.14
C ASN A 102 8.86 15.02 -13.19
N HIS A 103 8.78 13.79 -13.71
CA HIS A 103 7.86 13.47 -14.80
C HIS A 103 6.60 12.72 -14.34
N VAL A 104 6.63 12.06 -13.19
CA VAL A 104 5.46 11.34 -12.66
C VAL A 104 4.93 12.01 -11.39
N ILE A 105 5.70 12.05 -10.30
CA ILE A 105 5.20 12.51 -8.99
C ILE A 105 4.70 13.95 -9.06
N GLN A 106 5.48 14.86 -9.63
CA GLN A 106 5.10 16.29 -9.72
C GLN A 106 3.93 16.55 -10.64
N ASN A 107 3.62 15.64 -11.56
CA ASN A 107 2.51 15.79 -12.50
C ASN A 107 1.23 15.03 -12.09
N SER A 108 1.31 14.19 -11.04
CA SER A 108 0.17 13.46 -10.53
C SER A 108 -0.69 14.31 -9.61
N GLN A 109 -2.01 14.09 -9.65
CA GLN A 109 -2.94 14.65 -8.67
C GLN A 109 -2.92 13.87 -7.37
N ALA A 110 -2.88 12.52 -7.49
CA ALA A 110 -2.70 11.62 -6.36
C ALA A 110 -1.41 11.96 -5.59
N ARG A 111 -1.45 11.76 -4.29
CA ARG A 111 -0.23 11.88 -3.49
C ARG A 111 0.60 10.62 -3.69
N ILE A 112 1.85 10.79 -4.11
CA ILE A 112 2.80 9.69 -4.30
C ILE A 112 3.95 9.89 -3.33
N LEU A 113 4.20 8.89 -2.49
CA LEU A 113 5.41 8.73 -1.69
C LEU A 113 6.19 7.52 -2.21
N ALA A 114 7.45 7.35 -1.80
CA ALA A 114 8.26 6.27 -2.30
C ALA A 114 9.19 5.66 -1.24
N TYR A 115 9.37 4.35 -1.31
CA TYR A 115 10.55 3.65 -0.83
C TYR A 115 11.56 3.59 -1.98
N LEU A 116 12.74 4.18 -1.80
CA LEU A 116 13.77 4.18 -2.83
C LEU A 116 14.50 2.84 -2.87
N HIS A 117 14.57 2.20 -4.04
CA HIS A 117 15.30 0.94 -4.16
C HIS A 117 16.81 1.15 -4.08
N VAL A 118 17.52 0.27 -3.37
CA VAL A 118 18.99 0.34 -3.26
C VAL A 118 19.69 -0.01 -4.58
N SER A 119 19.05 -0.79 -5.47
CA SER A 119 19.53 -0.99 -6.84
C SER A 119 19.42 0.30 -7.66
N HIS A 120 20.45 0.61 -8.42
CA HIS A 120 20.60 1.87 -9.18
C HIS A 120 19.41 2.18 -10.11
N ALA A 121 18.85 1.16 -10.75
CA ALA A 121 17.74 1.30 -11.70
C ALA A 121 16.37 1.05 -11.07
N GLY A 122 16.29 0.65 -9.79
CA GLY A 122 15.05 0.16 -9.20
C GLY A 122 14.58 -1.16 -9.84
N ILE A 123 13.29 -1.46 -9.71
CA ILE A 123 12.68 -2.65 -10.31
C ILE A 123 12.37 -2.36 -11.78
N TYR A 124 13.32 -2.59 -12.64
CA TYR A 124 13.22 -2.24 -14.07
C TYR A 124 12.84 -3.43 -14.96
N GLY A 125 13.53 -4.55 -14.80
CA GLY A 125 13.39 -5.74 -15.66
C GLY A 125 12.27 -6.70 -15.23
N PHE A 126 11.08 -6.19 -14.88
CA PHE A 126 9.97 -7.00 -14.40
C PHE A 126 8.79 -6.94 -15.37
N ASP A 127 8.85 -7.78 -16.41
CA ASP A 127 7.87 -7.86 -17.49
C ASP A 127 7.59 -9.31 -17.87
N LYS A 128 6.51 -9.56 -18.62
CA LYS A 128 6.15 -10.92 -19.09
C LYS A 128 7.21 -11.57 -19.97
N ARG A 129 8.03 -10.78 -20.64
CA ARG A 129 9.05 -11.24 -21.60
C ARG A 129 10.47 -11.13 -21.08
N VAL A 130 10.70 -10.19 -20.16
CA VAL A 130 12.01 -9.94 -19.54
C VAL A 130 11.82 -9.91 -18.03
N MET A 131 12.29 -10.95 -17.38
CA MET A 131 12.19 -11.08 -15.92
C MET A 131 13.61 -11.26 -15.37
N VAL A 132 14.21 -10.15 -14.93
CA VAL A 132 15.56 -10.13 -14.35
C VAL A 132 15.47 -9.42 -13.00
N GLY A 133 15.83 -10.13 -11.95
CA GLY A 133 15.87 -9.56 -10.60
C GLY A 133 16.95 -8.47 -10.50
N GLU A 134 16.56 -7.32 -9.99
CA GLU A 134 17.41 -6.14 -9.85
C GLU A 134 18.53 -6.30 -8.82
N SER A 135 18.45 -7.35 -8.00
CA SER A 135 19.45 -7.68 -6.97
C SER A 135 20.34 -8.88 -7.36
N HIS A 136 20.23 -9.43 -8.59
CA HIS A 136 21.07 -10.53 -9.06
C HIS A 136 22.53 -10.11 -9.22
N ASP A 137 22.79 -8.91 -9.68
CA ASP A 137 24.13 -8.36 -9.82
C ASP A 137 24.38 -7.29 -8.76
N LEU A 138 25.19 -7.62 -7.76
CA LEU A 138 25.51 -6.70 -6.68
C LEU A 138 26.25 -5.43 -7.15
N ARG A 139 26.82 -5.41 -8.34
CA ARG A 139 27.43 -4.22 -8.96
C ARG A 139 26.37 -3.17 -9.34
N MET A 140 25.10 -3.59 -9.45
CA MET A 140 23.97 -2.67 -9.64
C MET A 140 23.49 -2.02 -8.33
N MET A 141 23.94 -2.51 -7.17
CA MET A 141 23.65 -1.86 -5.90
C MET A 141 24.43 -0.55 -5.80
N ASN A 142 23.75 0.53 -5.44
CA ASN A 142 24.35 1.87 -5.30
C ASN A 142 24.04 2.46 -3.91
N PRO A 143 24.66 1.94 -2.84
CA PRO A 143 24.35 2.39 -1.48
C PRO A 143 24.63 3.89 -1.27
N ILE A 144 25.75 4.41 -1.78
CA ILE A 144 26.11 5.82 -1.62
C ILE A 144 25.08 6.72 -2.32
N GLY A 145 24.82 6.49 -3.60
CA GLY A 145 23.83 7.29 -4.34
C GLY A 145 22.41 7.11 -3.78
N CYS A 146 22.08 5.95 -3.21
CA CYS A 146 20.78 5.73 -2.56
C CYS A 146 20.65 6.58 -1.30
N ALA A 147 21.68 6.66 -0.46
CA ALA A 147 21.70 7.50 0.73
C ALA A 147 21.60 9.00 0.34
N GLU A 148 22.41 9.46 -0.60
CA GLU A 148 22.39 10.85 -1.07
C GLU A 148 21.01 11.26 -1.62
N VAL A 149 20.40 10.42 -2.47
CA VAL A 149 19.09 10.70 -3.06
C VAL A 149 17.99 10.65 -1.99
N ALA A 150 18.04 9.71 -1.06
CA ALA A 150 17.06 9.63 0.03
C ALA A 150 17.12 10.88 0.93
N ASP A 151 18.30 11.32 1.31
CA ASP A 151 18.48 12.51 2.13
C ASP A 151 18.04 13.80 1.43
N ALA A 152 18.32 13.93 0.14
CA ALA A 152 17.92 15.09 -0.64
C ALA A 152 16.41 15.16 -0.94
N ASN A 153 15.64 14.08 -0.66
CA ASN A 153 14.22 13.97 -1.03
C ASN A 153 13.34 13.44 0.10
N ARG A 154 13.63 13.80 1.37
CA ARG A 154 12.87 13.36 2.56
C ARG A 154 11.41 13.79 2.58
N ASP A 155 11.03 14.72 1.72
CA ASP A 155 9.64 15.13 1.48
C ASP A 155 8.83 14.03 0.80
N LEU A 156 9.44 13.21 -0.06
CA LEU A 156 8.82 12.18 -0.89
C LEU A 156 9.29 10.77 -0.55
N ILE A 157 10.57 10.60 -0.20
CA ILE A 157 11.14 9.30 0.15
C ILE A 157 10.92 9.04 1.64
N VAL A 158 10.24 7.93 1.93
CA VAL A 158 9.82 7.55 3.30
C VAL A 158 10.59 6.34 3.83
N GLY A 159 11.44 5.74 3.03
CA GLY A 159 12.26 4.58 3.41
C GLY A 159 13.05 4.01 2.24
N ILE A 160 13.79 2.95 2.54
CA ILE A 160 14.61 2.22 1.58
C ILE A 160 13.91 0.91 1.20
N LYS A 161 14.01 0.51 -0.05
CA LYS A 161 13.47 -0.76 -0.58
C LYS A 161 14.58 -1.70 -0.99
N VAL A 162 14.36 -2.98 -0.71
CA VAL A 162 15.14 -4.07 -1.29
C VAL A 162 14.21 -5.25 -1.61
N ARG A 163 14.60 -6.04 -2.59
CA ARG A 163 13.97 -7.32 -2.88
C ARG A 163 15.00 -8.44 -2.79
N VAL A 164 14.65 -9.49 -2.05
CA VAL A 164 15.44 -10.72 -1.92
C VAL A 164 14.58 -11.94 -2.22
N GLY A 165 15.23 -13.01 -2.57
CA GLY A 165 14.62 -14.27 -2.99
C GLY A 165 15.20 -14.76 -4.31
N LEU A 166 14.94 -16.00 -4.65
CA LEU A 166 15.49 -16.65 -5.85
C LEU A 166 15.21 -15.85 -7.14
N ASN A 167 14.01 -15.24 -7.24
CA ASN A 167 13.64 -14.46 -8.44
C ASN A 167 14.22 -13.04 -8.41
N ALA A 168 14.34 -12.42 -7.23
CA ALA A 168 14.79 -11.03 -7.09
C ALA A 168 16.30 -10.90 -6.99
N SER A 169 16.98 -11.86 -6.31
CA SER A 169 18.41 -11.79 -5.99
C SER A 169 19.21 -13.05 -6.37
N GLY A 170 18.55 -14.08 -6.91
CA GLY A 170 19.25 -15.31 -7.32
C GLY A 170 20.00 -15.97 -6.15
N GLU A 171 21.26 -16.31 -6.38
CA GLU A 171 22.13 -16.96 -5.37
C GLU A 171 22.76 -15.96 -4.37
N GLN A 172 22.48 -14.65 -4.49
CA GLN A 172 23.07 -13.63 -3.59
C GLN A 172 22.52 -13.72 -2.15
N GLY A 173 21.45 -14.49 -1.94
CA GLY A 173 20.87 -14.72 -0.61
C GLY A 173 20.50 -13.41 0.07
N THR A 174 21.07 -13.18 1.27
CA THR A 174 20.81 -11.98 2.08
C THR A 174 21.74 -10.79 1.79
N ALA A 175 22.72 -10.93 0.88
CA ALA A 175 23.70 -9.86 0.62
C ALA A 175 23.05 -8.51 0.20
N PRO A 176 22.04 -8.47 -0.70
CA PRO A 176 21.34 -7.23 -1.02
C PRO A 176 20.60 -6.63 0.18
N LEU A 177 20.03 -7.46 1.04
CA LEU A 177 19.35 -7.01 2.27
C LEU A 177 20.35 -6.35 3.22
N ASN A 178 21.53 -6.93 3.40
CA ASN A 178 22.57 -6.34 4.26
C ASN A 178 23.02 -4.97 3.74
N ILE A 179 23.23 -4.82 2.42
CA ILE A 179 23.55 -3.53 1.81
C ILE A 179 22.46 -2.49 2.06
N ALA A 180 21.19 -2.88 1.86
CA ALA A 180 20.06 -1.97 2.05
C ALA A 180 19.85 -1.58 3.52
N LEU A 181 20.13 -2.47 4.47
CA LEU A 181 20.10 -2.18 5.91
C LEU A 181 21.13 -1.11 6.28
N GLN A 182 22.35 -1.19 5.74
CA GLN A 182 23.38 -0.18 5.98
C GLN A 182 22.93 1.20 5.47
N VAL A 183 22.33 1.27 4.28
CA VAL A 183 21.77 2.52 3.74
C VAL A 183 20.65 3.05 4.65
N ALA A 184 19.72 2.18 5.03
CA ALA A 184 18.58 2.57 5.86
C ALA A 184 19.03 3.06 7.26
N GLU A 185 20.11 2.50 7.80
CA GLU A 185 20.73 2.95 9.05
C GLU A 185 21.41 4.32 8.87
N GLU A 186 22.21 4.48 7.84
CA GLU A 186 22.91 5.73 7.52
C GLU A 186 21.95 6.93 7.41
N VAL A 187 20.82 6.74 6.69
CA VAL A 187 19.83 7.82 6.52
C VAL A 187 18.78 7.89 7.64
N GLY A 188 18.79 6.97 8.61
CA GLY A 188 17.83 6.91 9.70
C GLY A 188 16.38 6.65 9.25
N MET A 189 16.21 5.89 8.16
CA MET A 189 14.91 5.54 7.59
C MET A 189 14.56 4.06 7.83
N PRO A 190 13.26 3.67 7.78
CA PRO A 190 12.87 2.26 7.76
C PRO A 190 13.25 1.60 6.43
N LEU A 191 13.46 0.29 6.49
CA LEU A 191 13.61 -0.58 5.33
C LEU A 191 12.30 -1.32 5.06
N MET A 192 11.86 -1.41 3.80
CA MET A 192 10.85 -2.36 3.36
C MET A 192 11.52 -3.47 2.54
N CYS A 193 11.44 -4.70 3.04
CA CYS A 193 11.99 -5.89 2.39
C CYS A 193 10.89 -6.72 1.73
N HIS A 194 11.03 -6.97 0.43
CA HIS A 194 10.28 -8.01 -0.30
C HIS A 194 11.00 -9.35 -0.14
N ILE A 195 10.24 -10.41 -0.04
CA ILE A 195 10.75 -11.79 -0.06
C ILE A 195 9.98 -12.63 -1.09
N ASP A 196 10.69 -13.44 -1.86
CA ASP A 196 10.06 -14.42 -2.75
C ASP A 196 10.50 -15.87 -2.42
N HIS A 197 10.85 -16.71 -3.39
CA HIS A 197 11.27 -18.10 -3.15
C HIS A 197 12.66 -18.14 -2.50
N PRO A 198 12.94 -19.14 -1.63
CA PRO A 198 14.25 -19.30 -1.03
C PRO A 198 15.32 -19.68 -2.09
N PRO A 199 16.61 -19.34 -1.89
CA PRO A 199 17.17 -18.57 -0.79
C PRO A 199 16.95 -17.06 -0.91
N PRO A 200 16.96 -16.27 0.21
CA PRO A 200 17.01 -16.69 1.60
C PRO A 200 15.68 -17.26 2.11
N SER A 201 15.72 -17.92 3.27
CA SER A 201 14.52 -18.35 3.97
C SER A 201 13.77 -17.17 4.60
N TYR A 202 12.50 -17.39 4.95
CA TYR A 202 11.66 -16.39 5.62
C TYR A 202 12.27 -15.98 6.96
N GLU A 203 12.81 -16.96 7.69
CA GLU A 203 13.43 -16.78 8.99
C GLU A 203 14.72 -15.95 8.91
N GLU A 204 15.61 -16.25 7.95
CA GLU A 204 16.85 -15.49 7.75
C GLU A 204 16.57 -14.00 7.49
N VAL A 205 15.55 -13.70 6.68
CA VAL A 205 15.15 -12.31 6.42
C VAL A 205 14.63 -11.66 7.70
N LEU A 206 13.74 -12.33 8.43
CA LEU A 206 13.17 -11.78 9.66
C LEU A 206 14.24 -11.50 10.72
N ASP A 207 15.24 -12.38 10.85
CA ASP A 207 16.30 -12.22 11.86
C ASP A 207 17.18 -10.98 11.63
N MET A 208 17.28 -10.52 10.38
CA MET A 208 18.02 -9.32 10.01
C MET A 208 17.23 -8.02 10.18
N LEU A 209 15.89 -8.06 10.08
CA LEU A 209 15.05 -6.85 10.14
C LEU A 209 15.05 -6.22 11.53
N ARG A 210 15.17 -4.88 11.56
CA ARG A 210 15.23 -4.04 12.75
C ARG A 210 13.82 -3.62 13.21
N PRO A 211 13.64 -3.17 14.45
CA PRO A 211 12.40 -2.51 14.88
C PRO A 211 12.04 -1.35 13.95
N GLY A 212 10.81 -1.35 13.44
CA GLY A 212 10.30 -0.38 12.48
C GLY A 212 10.58 -0.69 11.01
N ASP A 213 11.39 -1.71 10.70
CA ASP A 213 11.50 -2.24 9.34
C ASP A 213 10.25 -3.04 8.99
N ILE A 214 9.96 -3.15 7.69
CA ILE A 214 8.73 -3.73 7.16
C ILE A 214 9.07 -4.98 6.33
N LEU A 215 8.48 -6.11 6.69
CA LEU A 215 8.39 -7.25 5.79
C LEU A 215 7.09 -7.14 4.99
N THR A 216 7.18 -6.88 3.69
CA THR A 216 6.04 -6.96 2.79
C THR A 216 5.86 -8.37 2.24
N HIS A 217 4.68 -8.65 1.67
CA HIS A 217 4.26 -10.00 1.26
C HIS A 217 4.09 -10.93 2.46
N ALA A 218 3.59 -10.36 3.56
CA ALA A 218 3.54 -11.05 4.84
C ALA A 218 2.69 -12.33 4.82
N PHE A 219 1.69 -12.44 3.93
CA PHE A 219 0.81 -13.62 3.83
C PHE A 219 1.03 -14.42 2.54
N ARG A 220 2.27 -14.47 2.09
CA ARG A 220 2.64 -15.18 0.88
C ARG A 220 2.46 -16.71 1.01
N PRO A 221 2.27 -17.42 -0.13
CA PRO A 221 2.20 -18.88 -0.14
C PRO A 221 3.55 -19.53 0.16
N PHE A 222 3.49 -20.86 0.44
CA PHE A 222 4.67 -21.72 0.42
C PHE A 222 5.46 -21.58 -0.92
N PRO A 223 6.83 -21.68 -0.92
CA PRO A 223 7.65 -22.18 0.18
C PRO A 223 8.00 -21.16 1.27
N ASN A 224 8.19 -19.91 1.01
CA ASN A 224 8.54 -18.88 2.02
C ASN A 224 7.31 -18.34 2.75
N SER A 225 6.48 -19.21 3.33
CA SER A 225 5.26 -18.83 4.06
C SER A 225 5.55 -18.48 5.53
N PRO A 226 4.81 -17.53 6.14
CA PRO A 226 4.87 -17.23 7.57
C PRO A 226 4.21 -18.29 8.44
N ALA A 227 3.41 -19.17 7.83
CA ALA A 227 2.71 -20.26 8.50
C ALA A 227 3.32 -21.62 8.14
N THR A 228 3.23 -22.55 9.07
CA THR A 228 3.59 -23.96 8.86
C THR A 228 2.54 -24.68 8.01
N ALA A 229 2.85 -25.88 7.56
CA ALA A 229 1.88 -26.74 6.86
C ALA A 229 0.66 -27.11 7.72
N GLN A 230 0.83 -27.12 9.05
CA GLN A 230 -0.21 -27.39 10.03
C GLN A 230 -1.09 -26.16 10.36
N GLY A 231 -0.80 -25.00 9.74
CA GLY A 231 -1.58 -23.77 9.93
C GLY A 231 -1.25 -23.00 11.21
N THR A 232 -0.07 -23.22 11.81
CA THR A 232 0.43 -22.42 12.94
C THR A 232 1.36 -21.32 12.45
N VAL A 233 1.39 -20.17 13.14
CA VAL A 233 2.34 -19.10 12.86
C VAL A 233 3.75 -19.56 13.27
N LYS A 234 4.74 -19.34 12.40
CA LYS A 234 6.13 -19.70 12.70
C LYS A 234 6.67 -18.88 13.88
N PRO A 235 7.44 -19.49 14.81
CA PRO A 235 8.01 -18.78 15.97
C PRO A 235 8.82 -17.53 15.60
N ALA A 236 9.58 -17.59 14.50
CA ALA A 236 10.37 -16.44 14.02
C ALA A 236 9.49 -15.22 13.67
N VAL A 237 8.29 -15.45 13.14
CA VAL A 237 7.32 -14.37 12.81
C VAL A 237 6.84 -13.69 14.09
N LEU A 238 6.50 -14.47 15.12
CA LEU A 238 6.06 -13.94 16.40
C LEU A 238 7.21 -13.18 17.11
N ALA A 239 8.43 -13.73 17.05
CA ALA A 239 9.61 -13.09 17.60
C ALA A 239 9.93 -11.77 16.89
N ALA A 240 9.85 -11.72 15.57
CA ALA A 240 10.07 -10.51 14.77
C ALA A 240 9.02 -9.43 15.10
N ARG A 241 7.73 -9.80 15.19
CA ARG A 241 6.68 -8.87 15.63
C ARG A 241 6.96 -8.31 17.03
N LYS A 242 7.36 -9.17 17.97
CA LYS A 242 7.72 -8.73 19.33
C LYS A 242 8.90 -7.76 19.36
N ARG A 243 9.85 -7.90 18.42
CA ARG A 243 10.96 -6.95 18.23
C ARG A 243 10.52 -5.63 17.60
N GLY A 244 9.32 -5.54 17.03
CA GLY A 244 8.80 -4.35 16.38
C GLY A 244 8.96 -4.33 14.85
N VAL A 245 9.19 -5.47 14.23
CA VAL A 245 9.09 -5.62 12.76
C VAL A 245 7.62 -5.51 12.37
N LEU A 246 7.34 -4.74 11.31
CA LEU A 246 6.00 -4.50 10.79
C LEU A 246 5.72 -5.41 9.58
N PHE A 247 4.45 -5.75 9.38
CA PHE A 247 4.02 -6.72 8.38
C PHE A 247 2.99 -6.11 7.44
N ASP A 248 3.38 -5.96 6.18
CA ASP A 248 2.54 -5.45 5.10
C ASP A 248 2.07 -6.57 4.16
N ILE A 249 0.84 -6.48 3.66
CA ILE A 249 0.29 -7.54 2.81
C ILE A 249 0.93 -7.59 1.43
N GLY A 250 1.02 -6.47 0.72
CA GLY A 250 1.59 -6.46 -0.62
C GLY A 250 1.03 -7.61 -1.48
N HIS A 251 -0.28 -7.60 -1.78
CA HIS A 251 -0.97 -8.74 -2.42
C HIS A 251 -0.31 -9.18 -3.72
N GLY A 252 -0.11 -8.25 -4.67
CA GLY A 252 0.55 -8.45 -5.95
C GLY A 252 0.03 -9.61 -6.79
N LYS A 253 0.93 -10.09 -7.65
CA LYS A 253 0.67 -11.22 -8.53
C LYS A 253 1.03 -12.57 -7.89
N GLY A 254 1.97 -12.60 -6.92
CA GLY A 254 2.56 -13.83 -6.39
C GLY A 254 2.62 -13.92 -4.85
N SER A 255 2.00 -12.99 -4.10
CA SER A 255 2.39 -12.79 -2.70
C SER A 255 1.26 -12.89 -1.66
N PHE A 256 0.08 -13.37 -2.05
CA PHE A 256 -1.05 -13.54 -1.13
C PHE A 256 -1.78 -14.85 -1.39
N ALA A 257 -1.91 -15.71 -0.37
CA ALA A 257 -2.67 -16.95 -0.45
C ALA A 257 -3.74 -17.04 0.64
N PHE A 258 -4.96 -17.44 0.27
CA PHE A 258 -6.08 -17.59 1.22
C PHE A 258 -5.76 -18.62 2.30
N ARG A 259 -5.11 -19.72 1.95
CA ARG A 259 -4.66 -20.73 2.94
C ARG A 259 -3.77 -20.10 4.01
N THR A 260 -2.79 -19.29 3.60
CA THR A 260 -1.89 -18.60 4.52
C THR A 260 -2.65 -17.55 5.35
N ALA A 261 -3.49 -16.75 4.71
CA ALA A 261 -4.29 -15.73 5.39
C ALA A 261 -5.19 -16.35 6.47
N ARG A 262 -5.90 -17.44 6.16
CA ARG A 262 -6.72 -18.16 7.16
C ARG A 262 -5.88 -18.66 8.34
N ALA A 263 -4.71 -19.24 8.08
CA ALA A 263 -3.82 -19.72 9.13
C ALA A 263 -3.35 -18.56 10.04
N MET A 264 -2.91 -17.46 9.47
CA MET A 264 -2.46 -16.29 10.23
C MET A 264 -3.59 -15.68 11.06
N LEU A 265 -4.77 -15.45 10.45
CA LEU A 265 -5.92 -14.86 11.13
C LEU A 265 -6.50 -15.78 12.22
N ALA A 266 -6.55 -17.10 12.01
CA ALA A 266 -6.99 -18.05 13.02
C ALA A 266 -6.10 -18.07 14.27
N ASN A 267 -4.83 -17.68 14.13
CA ASN A 267 -3.90 -17.52 15.25
C ASN A 267 -3.84 -16.07 15.79
N GLY A 268 -4.79 -15.21 15.41
CA GLY A 268 -4.85 -13.83 15.89
C GLY A 268 -3.80 -12.89 15.29
N PHE A 269 -3.10 -13.31 14.24
CA PHE A 269 -2.07 -12.50 13.61
C PHE A 269 -2.67 -11.65 12.48
N LEU A 270 -3.00 -10.39 12.78
CA LEU A 270 -3.41 -9.39 11.80
C LEU A 270 -2.18 -8.74 11.15
N PRO A 271 -2.21 -8.39 9.87
CA PRO A 271 -1.18 -7.56 9.27
C PRO A 271 -1.26 -6.14 9.82
N ASP A 272 -0.15 -5.40 9.80
CA ASP A 272 -0.14 -3.99 10.18
C ASP A 272 -0.81 -3.15 9.09
N THR A 273 -0.52 -3.45 7.81
CA THR A 273 -1.17 -2.79 6.67
C THR A 273 -1.70 -3.79 5.65
N ILE A 274 -2.82 -3.41 5.03
CA ILE A 274 -3.40 -4.09 3.87
C ILE A 274 -3.10 -3.23 2.65
N SER A 275 -2.31 -3.75 1.72
CA SER A 275 -1.86 -3.07 0.51
C SER A 275 -2.00 -3.95 -0.73
N SER A 276 -2.07 -3.33 -1.89
CA SER A 276 -2.42 -4.05 -3.13
C SER A 276 -1.22 -4.64 -3.87
N ASP A 277 -0.04 -4.04 -3.77
CA ASP A 277 1.10 -4.30 -4.66
C ASP A 277 0.68 -4.28 -6.13
N VAL A 278 -0.12 -3.27 -6.50
CA VAL A 278 -0.65 -3.17 -7.85
C VAL A 278 0.44 -2.73 -8.83
N HIS A 279 0.46 -3.43 -9.94
CA HIS A 279 1.34 -3.16 -11.09
C HIS A 279 0.75 -3.74 -12.37
N GLN A 280 1.36 -3.48 -13.53
CA GLN A 280 0.86 -3.91 -14.85
C GLN A 280 0.51 -5.41 -14.96
N LEU A 281 1.18 -6.27 -14.19
CA LEU A 281 0.94 -7.71 -14.27
C LEU A 281 -0.21 -8.21 -13.37
N CYS A 282 -0.76 -7.37 -12.49
CA CYS A 282 -1.81 -7.77 -11.54
C CYS A 282 -2.99 -6.80 -11.43
N ILE A 283 -2.98 -5.68 -12.17
CA ILE A 283 -4.12 -4.74 -12.20
C ILE A 283 -5.39 -5.37 -12.78
N ASN A 284 -5.25 -6.42 -13.58
CA ASN A 284 -6.37 -7.23 -14.10
C ASN A 284 -6.51 -8.57 -13.34
N GLY A 285 -5.98 -8.66 -12.14
CA GLY A 285 -6.03 -9.82 -11.24
C GLY A 285 -4.66 -10.49 -11.02
N PRO A 286 -4.51 -11.14 -9.87
CA PRO A 286 -5.52 -11.37 -8.80
C PRO A 286 -5.68 -10.21 -7.81
N ALA A 287 -4.76 -9.22 -7.78
CA ALA A 287 -4.84 -8.09 -6.84
C ALA A 287 -5.95 -7.10 -7.22
N PHE A 288 -6.05 -6.72 -8.47
CA PHE A 288 -6.93 -5.72 -9.07
C PHE A 288 -6.69 -4.32 -8.52
N ASP A 289 -7.06 -4.08 -7.25
CA ASP A 289 -6.96 -2.79 -6.58
C ASP A 289 -6.98 -2.93 -5.05
N GLN A 290 -6.87 -1.80 -4.37
CA GLN A 290 -6.84 -1.71 -2.91
C GLN A 290 -8.17 -2.21 -2.29
N VAL A 291 -9.32 -1.76 -2.80
CA VAL A 291 -10.61 -2.14 -2.20
C VAL A 291 -10.97 -3.61 -2.44
N THR A 292 -10.44 -4.22 -3.51
CA THR A 292 -10.55 -5.67 -3.72
C THR A 292 -9.71 -6.43 -2.69
N THR A 293 -8.49 -5.99 -2.41
CA THR A 293 -7.66 -6.59 -1.36
C THR A 293 -8.33 -6.45 0.01
N MET A 294 -8.85 -5.26 0.34
CA MET A 294 -9.64 -5.03 1.57
C MET A 294 -10.86 -5.95 1.64
N SER A 295 -11.57 -6.17 0.53
CA SER A 295 -12.75 -7.04 0.45
C SER A 295 -12.41 -8.50 0.77
N LYS A 296 -11.26 -8.99 0.32
CA LYS A 296 -10.77 -10.33 0.66
C LYS A 296 -10.61 -10.52 2.16
N PHE A 297 -10.02 -9.54 2.86
CA PHE A 297 -9.87 -9.57 4.32
C PHE A 297 -11.23 -9.49 5.03
N LEU A 298 -12.16 -8.68 4.54
CA LEU A 298 -13.52 -8.60 5.07
C LEU A 298 -14.23 -9.96 4.96
N CYS A 299 -14.11 -10.66 3.82
CA CYS A 299 -14.67 -12.01 3.61
C CYS A 299 -13.91 -13.12 4.36
N LEU A 300 -12.68 -12.88 4.78
CA LEU A 300 -11.92 -13.76 5.68
C LEU A 300 -12.26 -13.54 7.17
N GLY A 301 -13.24 -12.68 7.48
CA GLY A 301 -13.74 -12.46 8.83
C GLY A 301 -13.10 -11.30 9.60
N VAL A 302 -12.21 -10.53 8.98
CA VAL A 302 -11.68 -9.30 9.59
C VAL A 302 -12.79 -8.24 9.61
N SER A 303 -12.97 -7.53 10.73
CA SER A 303 -14.00 -6.50 10.82
C SER A 303 -13.71 -5.34 9.86
N LEU A 304 -14.78 -4.68 9.38
CA LEU A 304 -14.62 -3.51 8.49
C LEU A 304 -13.77 -2.42 9.16
N TYR A 305 -13.92 -2.23 10.47
CA TYR A 305 -13.13 -1.28 11.24
C TYR A 305 -11.62 -1.58 11.18
N GLU A 306 -11.22 -2.84 11.41
CA GLU A 306 -9.80 -3.24 11.34
C GLU A 306 -9.26 -3.19 9.90
N VAL A 307 -10.08 -3.52 8.89
CA VAL A 307 -9.69 -3.38 7.47
C VAL A 307 -9.44 -1.92 7.12
N VAL A 308 -10.32 -1.00 7.54
CA VAL A 308 -10.13 0.45 7.36
C VAL A 308 -8.89 0.93 8.12
N LYS A 309 -8.71 0.49 9.37
CA LYS A 309 -7.56 0.85 10.19
C LYS A 309 -6.22 0.46 9.54
N ALA A 310 -6.14 -0.76 8.99
CA ALA A 310 -4.95 -1.26 8.29
C ALA A 310 -4.67 -0.53 6.96
N SER A 311 -5.66 0.14 6.38
CA SER A 311 -5.54 0.89 5.12
C SER A 311 -5.55 2.42 5.32
N THR A 312 -5.52 2.91 6.57
CA THR A 312 -5.55 4.34 6.91
C THR A 312 -4.54 4.66 8.02
N VAL A 313 -4.97 4.70 9.27
CA VAL A 313 -4.15 5.15 10.40
C VAL A 313 -2.87 4.33 10.60
N ASN A 314 -2.93 3.01 10.46
CA ASN A 314 -1.75 2.17 10.57
C ASN A 314 -0.72 2.50 9.48
N ALA A 315 -1.18 2.70 8.25
CA ALA A 315 -0.33 3.13 7.13
C ALA A 315 0.30 4.51 7.40
N GLY A 316 -0.48 5.48 7.89
CA GLY A 316 0.02 6.80 8.29
C GLY A 316 1.09 6.72 9.39
N MET A 317 0.89 5.86 10.38
CA MET A 317 1.88 5.61 11.45
C MET A 317 3.15 4.95 10.90
N MET A 318 3.00 3.96 10.02
CA MET A 318 4.15 3.28 9.38
C MET A 318 4.97 4.24 8.53
N LEU A 319 4.33 5.21 7.88
CA LEU A 319 4.99 6.29 7.14
C LEU A 319 5.61 7.37 8.04
N LYS A 320 5.39 7.32 9.36
CA LYS A 320 5.72 8.40 10.31
C LYS A 320 5.09 9.74 9.95
N ARG A 321 3.87 9.69 9.40
CA ARG A 321 3.06 10.82 8.94
C ARG A 321 1.66 10.74 9.59
N PRO A 322 1.52 11.11 10.87
CA PRO A 322 0.26 10.95 11.60
C PRO A 322 -0.89 11.81 11.06
N GLU A 323 -0.60 12.81 10.26
CA GLU A 323 -1.58 13.63 9.55
C GLU A 323 -2.24 12.90 8.35
N TYR A 324 -1.69 11.76 7.94
CA TYR A 324 -2.28 10.86 6.95
C TYR A 324 -3.20 9.85 7.64
N GLY A 325 -4.21 9.39 6.93
CA GLY A 325 -5.12 8.35 7.44
C GLY A 325 -5.95 8.77 8.65
N SER A 326 -6.29 10.08 8.76
CA SER A 326 -7.10 10.65 9.83
C SER A 326 -8.06 11.73 9.30
N LEU A 327 -9.25 11.83 9.90
CA LEU A 327 -10.21 12.93 9.70
C LEU A 327 -10.23 13.91 10.88
N LYS A 328 -9.22 13.87 11.74
CA LYS A 328 -9.05 14.85 12.80
C LYS A 328 -8.93 16.26 12.21
N VAL A 329 -9.59 17.25 12.81
CA VAL A 329 -9.47 18.65 12.38
C VAL A 329 -8.00 19.07 12.34
N GLY A 330 -7.58 19.64 11.20
CA GLY A 330 -6.20 19.99 10.90
C GLY A 330 -5.40 18.90 10.13
N ALA A 331 -5.88 17.68 10.08
CA ALA A 331 -5.30 16.62 9.24
C ALA A 331 -5.46 16.92 7.74
N LEU A 332 -4.82 16.14 6.89
CA LEU A 332 -4.98 16.27 5.43
C LEU A 332 -6.44 16.12 5.03
N GLY A 333 -6.88 16.94 4.10
CA GLY A 333 -8.25 16.96 3.60
C GLY A 333 -8.52 15.83 2.62
N ASP A 334 -8.22 14.59 3.02
CA ASP A 334 -8.38 13.40 2.19
C ASP A 334 -9.42 12.48 2.83
N ALA A 335 -10.41 12.06 2.04
CA ALA A 335 -11.42 11.09 2.47
C ALA A 335 -11.80 10.15 1.34
N THR A 336 -12.19 8.94 1.69
CA THR A 336 -12.75 7.96 0.75
C THR A 336 -14.19 7.64 1.12
N ILE A 337 -15.06 7.62 0.12
CA ILE A 337 -16.45 7.25 0.25
C ILE A 337 -16.61 5.83 -0.27
N LEU A 338 -17.10 4.94 0.59
CA LEU A 338 -17.21 3.51 0.33
C LEU A 338 -18.65 3.02 0.49
N THR A 339 -18.96 1.92 -0.19
CA THR A 339 -20.07 1.04 0.13
C THR A 339 -19.56 -0.38 0.39
N VAL A 340 -20.31 -1.13 1.19
CA VAL A 340 -20.17 -2.59 1.29
C VAL A 340 -21.39 -3.21 0.61
N ARG A 341 -21.17 -3.80 -0.54
CA ARG A 341 -22.23 -4.50 -1.28
C ARG A 341 -22.31 -5.95 -0.80
N GLU A 342 -23.51 -6.41 -0.52
CA GLU A 342 -23.81 -7.81 -0.24
C GLU A 342 -24.10 -8.55 -1.56
N GLY A 343 -23.68 -9.81 -1.63
CA GLY A 343 -23.87 -10.64 -2.83
C GLY A 343 -22.94 -11.84 -2.84
N LYS A 344 -22.81 -12.46 -4.01
CA LYS A 344 -21.85 -13.54 -4.23
C LYS A 344 -20.72 -13.03 -5.10
N PHE A 345 -19.51 -12.96 -4.53
CA PHE A 345 -18.31 -12.45 -5.19
C PHE A 345 -17.24 -13.54 -5.21
N ASP A 346 -16.69 -13.80 -6.37
CA ASP A 346 -15.62 -14.76 -6.54
C ASP A 346 -14.26 -14.05 -6.48
N TYR A 347 -13.52 -14.29 -5.41
CA TYR A 347 -12.17 -13.78 -5.21
C TYR A 347 -11.16 -14.90 -5.47
N VAL A 348 -10.13 -14.60 -6.22
CA VAL A 348 -9.05 -15.53 -6.50
C VAL A 348 -7.75 -15.04 -5.84
N ASP A 349 -6.93 -15.95 -5.32
CA ASP A 349 -5.61 -15.65 -4.82
C ASP A 349 -4.51 -15.92 -5.87
N VAL A 350 -3.25 -15.79 -5.47
CA VAL A 350 -2.11 -15.91 -6.39
C VAL A 350 -1.76 -17.37 -6.76
N VAL A 351 -2.30 -18.35 -6.05
CA VAL A 351 -2.13 -19.78 -6.36
C VAL A 351 -3.37 -20.38 -7.05
N GLY A 352 -4.39 -19.55 -7.34
CA GLY A 352 -5.60 -19.97 -8.02
C GLY A 352 -6.66 -20.55 -7.07
N GLU A 353 -6.54 -20.37 -5.75
CA GLU A 353 -7.61 -20.72 -4.80
C GLU A 353 -8.71 -19.68 -4.89
N HIS A 354 -9.97 -20.15 -4.92
CA HIS A 354 -11.17 -19.32 -4.95
C HIS A 354 -11.78 -19.17 -3.55
N LEU A 355 -12.14 -17.93 -3.20
CA LEU A 355 -12.95 -17.58 -2.04
C LEU A 355 -14.26 -16.97 -2.52
N ILE A 356 -15.35 -17.69 -2.35
CA ILE A 356 -16.69 -17.14 -2.59
C ILE A 356 -17.04 -16.30 -1.37
N GLY A 357 -16.90 -14.99 -1.52
CA GLY A 357 -17.23 -14.02 -0.48
C GLY A 357 -18.69 -13.54 -0.60
N ASP A 358 -19.21 -13.05 0.52
CA ASP A 358 -20.57 -12.51 0.66
C ASP A 358 -20.62 -10.98 0.56
N ARG A 359 -19.46 -10.31 0.60
CA ARG A 359 -19.34 -8.84 0.67
C ARG A 359 -18.26 -8.32 -0.25
N LYS A 360 -18.50 -7.10 -0.78
CA LYS A 360 -17.52 -6.37 -1.61
C LYS A 360 -17.48 -4.90 -1.22
N ILE A 361 -16.31 -4.40 -0.88
CA ILE A 361 -16.08 -2.96 -0.68
C ILE A 361 -15.93 -2.32 -2.05
N VAL A 362 -16.63 -1.19 -2.28
CA VAL A 362 -16.60 -0.44 -3.52
C VAL A 362 -16.31 1.02 -3.20
N SER A 363 -15.41 1.63 -3.95
CA SER A 363 -15.16 3.07 -3.91
C SER A 363 -16.24 3.81 -4.70
N GLU A 364 -16.96 4.71 -4.04
CA GLU A 364 -18.02 5.55 -4.64
C GLU A 364 -17.53 6.97 -4.89
N GLY A 365 -16.43 7.38 -4.25
CA GLY A 365 -15.84 8.69 -4.46
C GLY A 365 -14.62 8.95 -3.58
N VAL A 366 -13.89 9.99 -3.94
CA VAL A 366 -12.67 10.41 -3.26
C VAL A 366 -12.69 11.91 -3.06
N VAL A 367 -12.34 12.36 -1.87
CA VAL A 367 -11.94 13.74 -1.58
C VAL A 367 -10.43 13.78 -1.48
N LEU A 368 -9.81 14.59 -2.31
CA LEU A 368 -8.37 14.79 -2.35
C LEU A 368 -8.03 16.27 -2.14
N LYS A 369 -7.20 16.56 -1.16
CA LYS A 369 -6.82 17.94 -0.82
C LYS A 369 -8.05 18.85 -0.60
N GLY A 370 -9.05 18.33 0.11
CA GLY A 370 -10.27 19.04 0.48
C GLY A 370 -11.29 19.24 -0.63
N ARG A 371 -11.12 18.61 -1.77
CA ARG A 371 -12.00 18.73 -2.94
C ARG A 371 -12.43 17.37 -3.45
N TRP A 372 -13.67 17.29 -3.93
CA TRP A 372 -14.14 16.09 -4.62
C TRP A 372 -13.30 15.82 -5.87
N TRP A 373 -12.74 14.63 -5.98
CA TRP A 373 -11.88 14.28 -7.08
C TRP A 373 -12.68 13.84 -8.31
N HIS A 374 -12.89 14.77 -9.21
CA HIS A 374 -13.52 14.47 -10.50
C HIS A 374 -12.52 13.81 -11.47
N PRO A 375 -12.97 12.83 -12.28
CA PRO A 375 -12.14 12.31 -13.34
C PRO A 375 -11.76 13.43 -14.30
N LYS A 376 -10.48 13.65 -14.54
CA LYS A 376 -10.07 14.37 -15.75
C LYS A 376 -10.53 13.50 -16.92
N ARG A 377 -11.13 14.10 -17.98
CA ARG A 377 -11.32 13.39 -19.24
C ARG A 377 -9.94 12.90 -19.68
N SER A 378 -9.71 11.58 -19.57
CA SER A 378 -8.48 10.97 -20.01
C SER A 378 -8.40 11.16 -21.53
N THR A 379 -7.50 12.03 -21.97
CA THR A 379 -7.14 12.15 -23.37
C THR A 379 -6.05 11.14 -23.75
N ARG A 380 -5.60 10.31 -22.80
CA ARG A 380 -4.37 9.53 -22.94
C ARG A 380 -4.55 8.05 -23.29
N PHE A 381 -5.73 7.45 -23.05
CA PHE A 381 -5.95 6.05 -23.45
C PHE A 381 -7.40 5.80 -23.85
N PRO A 382 -7.65 5.22 -25.03
CA PRO A 382 -8.94 4.58 -25.30
C PRO A 382 -9.07 3.40 -24.32
N ARG A 383 -10.25 3.27 -23.70
CA ARG A 383 -10.59 2.04 -22.97
C ARG A 383 -10.38 0.88 -23.92
N VAL A 384 -9.51 -0.04 -23.59
CA VAL A 384 -9.55 -1.38 -24.18
C VAL A 384 -10.84 -1.97 -23.65
N ASN A 385 -11.82 -2.09 -24.53
CA ASN A 385 -13.11 -2.68 -24.19
C ASN A 385 -12.90 -4.05 -23.55
N ALA A 386 -13.62 -4.26 -22.45
CA ALA A 386 -13.70 -5.51 -21.72
C ALA A 386 -14.17 -6.66 -22.61
#